data_9f94020774c5b7ee4df861cbea2a6870
#
_entry.id   9f94020774c5b7ee4df861cbea2a6870
#
_cell.length_a   1.000
_cell.length_b   1.000
_cell.length_c   1.000
_cell.angle_alpha   90.00
_cell.angle_beta   90.00
_cell.angle_gamma   90.00
#
_symmetry.space_group_name_H-M   'P 1'
#
loop_
_entity.id
_entity.type
_entity.pdbx_description
1 polymer ?
#
loop_
_entity_poly.entity_id
_entity_poly.type
_entity_poly.pdbx_seq_one_letter_code
_entity_poly.pdbx_strand_id
1 'polypeptide(L)'
;MNTAETTAQDVGIAGALLHPLKIIPTEGGPVMHMLRPGSPLLPDFSKDFGEIYFSEVLPGHVKAWKRHTRQTQHFAVPSGLLKIVMYDDRPDSETRGVLCELALGRPEHYGLLRIPVNVWYGFTAMGDAPALICNCADIPHDPTEGQRLPVNDPSIPYQWSEGGA
;
A
#
# COMPACT_ATOMS: atom_id res chain seq x y z
N MET A 1 11.15 -18.89 22.59
CA MET A 1 10.68 -19.29 21.24
C MET A 1 11.09 -18.21 20.28
N ASN A 2 12.01 -18.53 19.38
CA ASN A 2 12.58 -17.58 18.44
C ASN A 2 11.55 -17.31 17.33
N THR A 3 10.76 -16.25 17.45
CA THR A 3 9.87 -15.81 16.38
C THR A 3 10.76 -15.12 15.35
N ALA A 4 11.14 -15.84 14.30
CA ALA A 4 11.79 -15.24 13.14
C ALA A 4 10.96 -14.01 12.73
N GLU A 5 11.53 -12.82 12.86
CA GLU A 5 10.94 -11.61 12.30
C GLU A 5 10.89 -11.81 10.81
N THR A 6 9.70 -11.78 10.24
CA THR A 6 9.52 -11.92 8.81
C THR A 6 10.18 -10.73 8.13
N THR A 7 11.15 -11.00 7.28
CA THR A 7 11.90 -9.96 6.56
C THR A 7 10.99 -9.26 5.56
N ALA A 8 11.19 -7.96 5.36
CA ALA A 8 10.53 -7.21 4.30
C ALA A 8 10.95 -7.76 2.93
N GLN A 9 10.00 -7.87 2.02
CA GLN A 9 10.15 -8.47 0.69
C GLN A 9 10.06 -7.39 -0.38
N ASP A 10 10.95 -7.45 -1.36
CA ASP A 10 10.86 -6.66 -2.57
C ASP A 10 9.64 -7.12 -3.39
N VAL A 11 8.87 -6.18 -3.92
CA VAL A 11 7.66 -6.45 -4.73
C VAL A 11 7.85 -6.11 -6.20
N GLY A 12 9.09 -5.91 -6.64
CA GLY A 12 9.44 -5.72 -8.05
C GLY A 12 9.54 -4.26 -8.50
N ILE A 13 9.36 -3.29 -7.61
CA ILE A 13 9.61 -1.87 -7.86
C ILE A 13 10.62 -1.37 -6.84
N ALA A 14 11.69 -0.74 -7.30
CA ALA A 14 12.77 -0.25 -6.46
C ALA A 14 12.26 0.62 -5.29
N GLY A 15 12.50 0.17 -4.06
CA GLY A 15 12.06 0.82 -2.82
C GLY A 15 10.64 0.48 -2.37
N ALA A 16 9.84 -0.23 -3.17
CA ALA A 16 8.56 -0.76 -2.74
C ALA A 16 8.78 -2.10 -2.02
N LEU A 17 8.32 -2.19 -0.78
CA LEU A 17 8.57 -3.33 0.10
C LEU A 17 7.28 -3.77 0.77
N LEU A 18 7.09 -5.09 0.91
CA LEU A 18 6.00 -5.69 1.66
C LEU A 18 6.54 -6.42 2.88
N HIS A 19 6.03 -6.11 4.05
CA HIS A 19 6.31 -6.82 5.30
C HIS A 19 5.05 -7.56 5.76
N PRO A 20 5.02 -8.91 5.73
CA PRO A 20 3.91 -9.68 6.25
C PRO A 20 3.68 -9.42 7.74
N LEU A 21 2.43 -9.17 8.11
CA LEU A 21 2.05 -8.84 9.48
C LEU A 21 1.38 -10.03 10.17
N LYS A 22 1.51 -10.09 11.50
CA LYS A 22 0.93 -11.16 12.30
C LYS A 22 -0.55 -10.93 12.56
N ILE A 23 -1.33 -12.00 12.36
CA ILE A 23 -2.69 -12.14 12.83
C ILE A 23 -2.67 -13.18 13.95
N ILE A 24 -3.05 -12.80 15.15
CA ILE A 24 -3.05 -13.64 16.35
C ILE A 24 -4.50 -14.01 16.65
N PRO A 25 -4.90 -15.28 16.47
CA PRO A 25 -6.25 -15.72 16.82
C PRO A 25 -6.49 -15.58 18.33
N THR A 26 -7.65 -15.02 18.70
CA THR A 26 -8.13 -14.96 20.09
C THR A 26 -9.63 -15.25 20.13
N GLU A 27 -10.14 -15.59 21.32
CA GLU A 27 -11.58 -15.72 21.54
C GLU A 27 -12.26 -14.36 21.30
N GLY A 28 -13.28 -14.35 20.47
CA GLY A 28 -14.00 -13.12 20.10
C GLY A 28 -13.41 -12.34 18.92
N GLY A 29 -12.31 -12.81 18.30
CA GLY A 29 -11.72 -12.23 17.10
C GLY A 29 -10.21 -12.01 17.22
N PRO A 30 -9.49 -11.91 16.08
CA PRO A 30 -8.04 -11.85 16.08
C PRO A 30 -7.50 -10.49 16.49
N VAL A 31 -6.30 -10.50 17.08
CA VAL A 31 -5.45 -9.30 17.20
C VAL A 31 -4.55 -9.22 15.97
N MET A 32 -4.56 -8.07 15.31
CA MET A 32 -3.77 -7.81 14.11
C MET A 32 -2.67 -6.79 14.42
N HIS A 33 -1.42 -7.21 14.31
CA HIS A 33 -0.31 -6.29 14.46
C HIS A 33 -0.16 -5.42 13.22
N MET A 34 0.30 -4.18 13.40
CA MET A 34 0.60 -3.26 12.31
C MET A 34 2.00 -2.66 12.48
N LEU A 35 2.18 -1.76 13.42
CA LEU A 35 3.46 -1.10 13.69
C LEU A 35 3.85 -1.25 15.17
N ARG A 36 5.13 -1.43 15.40
CA ARG A 36 5.76 -1.42 16.72
C ARG A 36 7.22 -0.97 16.57
N PRO A 37 7.89 -0.56 17.66
CA PRO A 37 9.33 -0.29 17.59
C PRO A 37 10.09 -1.45 16.98
N GLY A 38 11.01 -1.15 16.07
CA GLY A 38 11.77 -2.17 15.32
C GLY A 38 11.06 -2.79 14.13
N SER A 39 9.90 -2.25 13.69
CA SER A 39 9.27 -2.65 12.43
C SER A 39 10.22 -2.47 11.25
N PRO A 40 10.39 -3.47 10.36
CA PRO A 40 11.40 -3.39 9.28
C PRO A 40 11.24 -2.21 8.33
N LEU A 41 10.01 -1.73 8.11
CA LEU A 41 9.73 -0.63 7.18
C LEU A 41 9.73 0.75 7.86
N LEU A 42 9.43 0.80 9.14
CA LEU A 42 9.40 2.00 9.97
C LEU A 42 9.99 1.67 11.34
N PRO A 43 11.31 1.47 11.47
CA PRO A 43 11.94 1.00 12.71
C PRO A 43 11.79 1.99 13.86
N ASP A 44 11.68 3.27 13.58
CA ASP A 44 11.50 4.35 14.56
C ASP A 44 10.21 5.15 14.25
N PHE A 45 9.10 4.43 14.04
CA PHE A 45 7.84 5.05 13.59
C PHE A 45 7.35 6.18 14.50
N SER A 46 7.75 6.20 15.76
CA SER A 46 7.41 7.30 16.67
C SER A 46 8.04 8.65 16.30
N LYS A 47 9.04 8.63 15.41
CA LYS A 47 9.70 9.83 14.85
C LYS A 47 9.50 9.96 13.35
N ASP A 48 9.22 8.85 12.66
CA ASP A 48 9.21 8.75 11.21
C ASP A 48 7.80 8.78 10.61
N PHE A 49 6.77 9.14 11.38
CA PHE A 49 5.43 9.32 10.82
C PHE A 49 4.93 10.75 10.99
N GLY A 50 4.28 11.27 9.96
CA GLY A 50 3.66 12.59 9.96
C GLY A 50 2.17 12.54 10.28
N GLU A 51 1.47 11.53 9.76
CA GLU A 51 0.05 11.32 10.01
C GLU A 51 -0.35 9.86 9.82
N ILE A 52 -1.44 9.48 10.48
CA ILE A 52 -2.10 8.19 10.28
C ILE A 52 -3.57 8.46 9.95
N TYR A 53 -4.06 7.87 8.87
CA TYR A 53 -5.45 8.01 8.48
C TYR A 53 -6.01 6.74 7.85
N PHE A 54 -7.33 6.64 7.82
CA PHE A 54 -8.05 5.57 7.15
C PHE A 54 -8.64 6.05 5.83
N SER A 55 -8.64 5.16 4.83
CA SER A 55 -9.29 5.39 3.55
C SER A 55 -10.11 4.16 3.18
N GLU A 56 -11.40 4.34 2.95
CA GLU A 56 -12.27 3.27 2.49
C GLU A 56 -12.34 3.25 0.97
N VAL A 57 -12.36 2.04 0.40
CA VAL A 57 -12.53 1.78 -1.02
C VAL A 57 -13.76 0.92 -1.22
N LEU A 58 -14.77 1.48 -1.86
CA LEU A 58 -16.02 0.76 -2.13
C LEU A 58 -15.85 -0.22 -3.30
N PRO A 59 -16.60 -1.32 -3.32
CA PRO A 59 -16.62 -2.25 -4.45
C PRO A 59 -16.94 -1.53 -5.77
N GLY A 60 -16.28 -1.94 -6.85
CA GLY A 60 -16.47 -1.36 -8.18
C GLY A 60 -15.86 0.02 -8.38
N HIS A 61 -15.21 0.60 -7.38
CA HIS A 61 -14.56 1.91 -7.49
C HIS A 61 -13.05 1.78 -7.59
N VAL A 62 -12.49 2.47 -8.57
CA VAL A 62 -11.04 2.60 -8.76
C VAL A 62 -10.58 3.96 -8.27
N LYS A 63 -9.59 3.98 -7.38
CA LYS A 63 -8.89 5.20 -6.93
C LYS A 63 -7.50 5.20 -7.54
N ALA A 64 -7.33 5.80 -8.72
CA ALA A 64 -6.08 5.90 -9.48
C ALA A 64 -6.07 7.20 -10.30
N TRP A 65 -4.95 7.67 -10.77
CA TRP A 65 -3.59 7.38 -10.36
C TRP A 65 -3.09 8.50 -9.47
N LYS A 66 -2.28 8.16 -8.51
CA LYS A 66 -1.67 9.13 -7.59
C LYS A 66 -0.20 8.80 -7.40
N ARG A 67 0.63 9.81 -7.22
CA ARG A 67 1.99 9.69 -6.69
C ARG A 67 2.31 10.84 -5.75
N HIS A 68 3.23 10.60 -4.86
CA HIS A 68 3.75 11.58 -3.92
C HIS A 68 5.20 11.91 -4.23
N THR A 69 5.58 13.16 -4.17
CA THR A 69 6.94 13.59 -4.49
C THR A 69 7.85 13.59 -3.26
N ARG A 70 7.28 13.70 -2.07
CA ARG A 70 7.99 13.75 -0.79
C ARG A 70 7.47 12.77 0.26
N GLN A 71 6.17 12.44 0.22
CA GLN A 71 5.52 11.59 1.21
C GLN A 71 5.63 10.12 0.81
N THR A 72 6.18 9.29 1.70
CA THR A 72 6.19 7.82 1.56
C THR A 72 4.92 7.24 2.18
N GLN A 73 4.26 6.32 1.48
CA GLN A 73 3.05 5.67 1.95
C GLN A 73 3.37 4.33 2.61
N HIS A 74 2.66 4.00 3.69
CA HIS A 74 2.73 2.70 4.35
C HIS A 74 1.32 2.18 4.59
N PHE A 75 0.85 1.30 3.71
CA PHE A 75 -0.52 0.79 3.71
C PHE A 75 -0.62 -0.56 4.41
N ALA A 76 -1.58 -0.68 5.34
CA ALA A 76 -2.13 -1.94 5.79
C ALA A 76 -3.64 -1.97 5.52
N VAL A 77 -4.20 -3.14 5.22
CA VAL A 77 -5.63 -3.32 4.94
C VAL A 77 -6.23 -4.29 5.97
N PRO A 78 -6.69 -3.78 7.12
CA PRO A 78 -7.20 -4.61 8.20
C PRO A 78 -8.58 -5.22 7.92
N SER A 79 -9.33 -4.66 6.97
CA SER A 79 -10.66 -5.16 6.56
C SER A 79 -10.80 -5.12 5.06
N GLY A 80 -11.34 -6.19 4.48
CA GLY A 80 -11.46 -6.37 3.04
C GLY A 80 -10.16 -6.79 2.37
N LEU A 81 -10.18 -6.81 1.05
CA LEU A 81 -9.05 -7.15 0.19
C LEU A 81 -8.91 -6.08 -0.89
N LEU A 82 -7.70 -5.59 -1.07
CA LEU A 82 -7.36 -4.53 -2.01
C LEU A 82 -6.44 -5.06 -3.10
N LYS A 83 -6.75 -4.78 -4.36
CA LYS A 83 -5.79 -4.85 -5.45
C LYS A 83 -5.07 -3.51 -5.56
N ILE A 84 -3.75 -3.53 -5.47
CA ILE A 84 -2.89 -2.36 -5.66
C ILE A 84 -2.07 -2.57 -6.93
N VAL A 85 -2.01 -1.53 -7.76
CA VAL A 85 -1.16 -1.48 -8.93
C VAL A 85 -0.19 -0.32 -8.77
N MET A 86 1.08 -0.58 -9.00
CA MET A 86 2.15 0.41 -8.98
C MET A 86 2.85 0.45 -10.32
N TYR A 87 3.28 1.65 -10.75
CA TYR A 87 4.04 1.87 -11.97
C TYR A 87 5.21 2.80 -11.71
N ASP A 88 6.39 2.38 -12.13
CA ASP A 88 7.63 3.13 -11.95
C ASP A 88 8.04 3.84 -13.25
N ASP A 89 7.83 5.16 -13.32
CA ASP A 89 8.28 6.00 -14.44
C ASP A 89 9.52 6.85 -14.11
N ARG A 90 10.12 6.64 -12.94
CA ARG A 90 11.28 7.42 -12.48
C ARG A 90 12.46 7.26 -13.45
N PRO A 91 13.06 8.36 -13.94
CA PRO A 91 14.06 8.30 -15.02
C PRO A 91 15.32 7.51 -14.64
N ASP A 92 15.74 7.58 -13.38
CA ASP A 92 16.98 6.97 -12.89
C ASP A 92 16.75 5.67 -12.10
N SER A 93 15.52 5.12 -12.12
CA SER A 93 15.21 3.88 -11.43
C SER A 93 15.64 2.66 -12.22
N GLU A 94 16.24 1.68 -11.54
CA GLU A 94 16.55 0.36 -12.11
C GLU A 94 15.32 -0.44 -12.51
N THR A 95 14.14 -0.08 -11.95
CA THR A 95 12.84 -0.68 -12.28
C THR A 95 11.97 0.22 -13.15
N ARG A 96 12.57 1.19 -13.86
CA ARG A 96 11.82 2.07 -14.76
C ARG A 96 11.04 1.27 -15.80
N GLY A 97 9.76 1.60 -15.95
CA GLY A 97 8.83 0.93 -16.86
C GLY A 97 8.17 -0.33 -16.28
N VAL A 98 8.55 -0.73 -15.08
CA VAL A 98 7.95 -1.89 -14.42
C VAL A 98 6.58 -1.53 -13.87
N LEU A 99 5.63 -2.43 -14.11
CA LEU A 99 4.30 -2.43 -13.53
C LEU A 99 4.20 -3.61 -12.57
N CYS A 100 3.75 -3.34 -11.33
CA CYS A 100 3.57 -4.35 -10.29
C CYS A 100 2.10 -4.34 -9.84
N GLU A 101 1.48 -5.51 -9.79
CA GLU A 101 0.15 -5.71 -9.24
C GLU A 101 0.24 -6.68 -8.06
N LEU A 102 -0.39 -6.35 -6.93
CA LEU A 102 -0.44 -7.21 -5.76
C LEU A 102 -1.77 -7.08 -5.02
N ALA A 103 -2.11 -8.13 -4.27
CA ALA A 103 -3.22 -8.11 -3.32
C ALA A 103 -2.71 -7.73 -1.92
N LEU A 104 -3.47 -6.90 -1.20
CA LEU A 104 -3.19 -6.54 0.18
C LEU A 104 -4.48 -6.60 1.00
N GLY A 105 -4.47 -7.34 2.10
CA GLY A 105 -5.64 -7.47 2.97
C GLY A 105 -5.81 -8.86 3.56
N ARG A 106 -6.95 -9.08 4.15
CA ARG A 106 -7.24 -10.33 4.88
C ARG A 106 -7.93 -11.37 3.99
N PRO A 107 -7.79 -12.66 4.35
CA PRO A 107 -6.96 -13.16 5.47
C PRO A 107 -5.51 -13.44 5.09
N GLU A 108 -5.19 -13.67 3.81
CA GLU A 108 -3.94 -14.30 3.37
C GLU A 108 -2.84 -13.30 2.96
N HIS A 109 -3.24 -12.04 2.68
CA HIS A 109 -2.35 -11.00 2.16
C HIS A 109 -2.18 -9.84 3.16
N TYR A 110 -2.26 -10.14 4.47
CA TYR A 110 -2.13 -9.11 5.48
C TYR A 110 -0.67 -8.72 5.69
N GLY A 111 -0.36 -7.48 5.33
CA GLY A 111 1.00 -6.94 5.39
C GLY A 111 1.02 -5.42 5.43
N LEU A 112 2.21 -4.88 5.64
CA LEU A 112 2.51 -3.45 5.51
C LEU A 112 3.25 -3.23 4.21
N LEU A 113 2.65 -2.48 3.29
CA LEU A 113 3.25 -2.13 2.00
C LEU A 113 3.83 -0.72 2.06
N ARG A 114 5.12 -0.59 1.79
CA ARG A 114 5.75 0.70 1.50
C ARG A 114 5.62 1.02 0.02
N ILE A 115 5.10 2.21 -0.29
CA ILE A 115 5.13 2.79 -1.64
C ILE A 115 6.05 4.01 -1.58
N PRO A 116 7.21 3.98 -2.27
CA PRO A 116 8.18 5.06 -2.23
C PRO A 116 7.68 6.29 -2.99
N VAL A 117 8.36 7.41 -2.77
CA VAL A 117 8.11 8.66 -3.51
C VAL A 117 8.29 8.46 -5.02
N ASN A 118 7.56 9.25 -5.80
CA ASN A 118 7.58 9.28 -7.26
C ASN A 118 7.17 7.99 -7.98
N VAL A 119 6.57 7.02 -7.28
CA VAL A 119 5.94 5.85 -7.90
C VAL A 119 4.45 6.10 -8.05
N TRP A 120 3.91 5.90 -9.25
CA TRP A 120 2.47 5.93 -9.49
C TRP A 120 1.79 4.72 -8.87
N TYR A 121 0.66 4.93 -8.23
CA TYR A 121 -0.14 3.84 -7.70
C TYR A 121 -1.63 4.12 -7.84
N GLY A 122 -2.38 3.06 -7.88
CA GLY A 122 -3.84 3.06 -7.80
C GLY A 122 -4.32 1.78 -7.15
N PHE A 123 -5.58 1.75 -6.76
CA PHE A 123 -6.15 0.59 -6.10
C PHE A 123 -7.67 0.51 -6.27
N THR A 124 -8.19 -0.70 -6.08
CA THR A 124 -9.62 -1.03 -6.05
C THR A 124 -9.89 -2.11 -5.02
N ALA A 125 -11.08 -2.13 -4.44
CA ALA A 125 -11.51 -3.25 -3.60
C ALA A 125 -11.75 -4.50 -4.45
N MET A 126 -11.37 -5.66 -3.93
CA MET A 126 -11.63 -6.96 -4.54
C MET A 126 -12.83 -7.61 -3.88
N GLY A 127 -13.76 -8.16 -4.71
CA GLY A 127 -15.00 -8.76 -4.23
C GLY A 127 -16.08 -7.72 -3.90
N ASP A 128 -17.07 -8.12 -3.11
CA ASP A 128 -18.30 -7.37 -2.87
C ASP A 128 -18.27 -6.53 -1.58
N ALA A 129 -17.19 -6.60 -0.81
CA ALA A 129 -17.04 -5.85 0.43
C ALA A 129 -16.08 -4.66 0.26
N PRO A 130 -16.31 -3.55 0.99
CA PRO A 130 -15.35 -2.46 1.04
C PRO A 130 -14.00 -2.91 1.61
N ALA A 131 -12.92 -2.30 1.12
CA ALA A 131 -11.60 -2.44 1.71
C ALA A 131 -11.25 -1.19 2.52
N LEU A 132 -10.71 -1.39 3.72
CA LEU A 132 -10.27 -0.30 4.59
C LEU A 132 -8.75 -0.25 4.63
N ILE A 133 -8.16 0.84 4.16
CA ILE A 133 -6.73 1.12 4.22
C ILE A 133 -6.45 1.90 5.50
N CYS A 134 -5.45 1.48 6.26
CA CYS A 134 -4.76 2.30 7.24
C CYS A 134 -3.42 2.75 6.64
N ASN A 135 -3.22 4.05 6.48
CA ASN A 135 -1.98 4.61 5.97
C ASN A 135 -1.20 5.31 7.08
N CYS A 136 0.07 4.95 7.23
CA CYS A 136 1.04 5.68 8.04
C CYS A 136 1.98 6.43 7.09
N ALA A 137 1.71 7.71 6.86
CA ALA A 137 2.55 8.57 6.02
C ALA A 137 3.68 9.17 6.87
N ASP A 138 4.87 9.28 6.29
CA ASP A 138 6.07 9.78 6.99
C ASP A 138 6.09 11.30 7.21
N ILE A 139 5.31 12.05 6.44
CA ILE A 139 5.09 13.49 6.63
C ILE A 139 3.59 13.82 6.67
N PRO A 140 3.17 14.94 7.30
CA PRO A 140 1.79 15.40 7.29
C PRO A 140 1.28 15.70 5.87
N HIS A 141 -0.03 15.67 5.71
CA HIS A 141 -0.66 16.01 4.43
C HIS A 141 -0.26 17.39 3.93
N ASP A 142 0.25 17.44 2.72
CA ASP A 142 0.55 18.67 1.98
C ASP A 142 -0.13 18.57 0.60
N PRO A 143 -1.14 19.39 0.31
CA PRO A 143 -1.89 19.31 -0.95
C PRO A 143 -1.03 19.65 -2.18
N THR A 144 0.15 20.23 -2.00
CA THR A 144 1.03 20.67 -3.09
C THR A 144 2.03 19.60 -3.53
N GLU A 145 2.24 18.55 -2.73
CA GLU A 145 3.25 17.54 -3.03
C GLU A 145 2.73 16.35 -3.83
N GLY A 146 1.41 16.12 -3.84
CA GLY A 146 0.78 15.02 -4.58
C GLY A 146 0.49 15.35 -6.04
N GLN A 147 0.65 14.35 -6.90
CA GLN A 147 0.29 14.43 -8.32
C GLN A 147 -0.78 13.38 -8.66
N ARG A 148 -1.63 13.70 -9.63
CA ARG A 148 -2.72 12.82 -10.08
C ARG A 148 -2.76 12.73 -11.58
N LEU A 149 -3.19 11.57 -12.09
CA LEU A 149 -3.53 11.34 -13.49
C LEU A 149 -4.92 10.70 -13.57
N PRO A 150 -5.63 10.84 -14.69
CA PRO A 150 -6.86 10.12 -14.96
C PRO A 150 -6.66 8.59 -14.86
N VAL A 151 -7.72 7.86 -14.49
CA VAL A 151 -7.69 6.39 -14.36
C VAL A 151 -7.22 5.70 -15.65
N ASN A 152 -7.59 6.26 -16.80
CA ASN A 152 -7.26 5.76 -18.15
C ASN A 152 -6.15 6.59 -18.85
N ASP A 153 -5.27 7.22 -18.09
CA ASP A 153 -4.17 7.99 -18.65
C ASP A 153 -3.24 7.10 -19.49
N PRO A 154 -2.97 7.46 -20.76
CA PRO A 154 -2.19 6.61 -21.66
C PRO A 154 -0.71 6.51 -21.32
N SER A 155 -0.19 7.35 -20.43
CA SER A 155 1.21 7.29 -19.96
C SER A 155 1.47 6.10 -19.04
N ILE A 156 0.42 5.52 -18.45
CA ILE A 156 0.53 4.33 -17.61
C ILE A 156 -0.01 3.12 -18.37
N PRO A 157 0.83 2.09 -18.64
CA PRO A 157 0.44 0.95 -19.47
C PRO A 157 -0.41 -0.07 -18.69
N TYR A 158 -1.50 0.40 -18.10
CA TYR A 158 -2.43 -0.41 -17.33
C TYR A 158 -3.87 0.00 -17.59
N GLN A 159 -4.73 -0.97 -17.78
CA GLN A 159 -6.16 -0.77 -17.90
C GLN A 159 -6.87 -1.40 -16.71
N TRP A 160 -7.54 -0.57 -15.94
CA TRP A 160 -8.45 -1.04 -14.90
C TRP A 160 -9.65 -1.71 -15.56
N SER A 161 -9.92 -2.97 -15.24
CA SER A 161 -11.17 -3.62 -15.65
C SER A 161 -12.34 -2.86 -15.04
N GLU A 162 -13.27 -2.41 -15.86
CA GLU A 162 -14.56 -1.90 -15.37
C GLU A 162 -15.20 -3.00 -14.53
N GLY A 163 -15.42 -2.71 -13.24
CA GLY A 163 -16.10 -3.52 -12.25
C GLY A 163 -16.17 -5.01 -12.55
N GLY A 164 -15.22 -5.78 -12.06
CA GLY A 164 -15.37 -7.23 -12.06
C GLY A 164 -16.64 -7.60 -11.29
N ALA A 165 -17.58 -8.17 -12.00
CA ALA A 165 -18.78 -8.77 -11.45
C ALA A 165 -18.42 -9.93 -10.49
#